data_3848e66d121c37b6cd5c00cf31d508fa
#
_entry.id   3848e66d121c37b6cd5c00cf31d508fa
#
_cell.length_a   1.000
_cell.length_b   1.000
_cell.length_c   1.000
_cell.angle_alpha   90.00
_cell.angle_beta   90.00
_cell.angle_gamma   90.00
#
_symmetry.space_group_name_H-M   'P 1'
#
loop_
_entity.id
_entity.type
_entity.pdbx_description
1 polymer ?
#
loop_
_entity_poly.entity_id
_entity_poly.type
_entity_poly.pdbx_seq_one_letter_code
_entity_poly.pdbx_strand_id
1 'polypeptide(L)'
;MPARSEASTGMSERQRANQSEAVYNRIAMLRVERGISRRQLADALGVHYQTVGYLERGEFAPSLYLALRLAKFFDVPVEVVFSTEPFPRLGS
;
A
#
# COMPACT_ATOMS: atom_id res chain seq x y z
N MET A 1 -22.03 25.80 11.31
CA MET A 1 -21.54 25.60 11.09
C MET A 1 -20.79 25.75 10.85
N PRO A 2 -20.83 25.65 10.81
CA PRO A 2 -19.89 25.90 10.29
C PRO A 2 -18.97 25.06 10.17
N ALA A 3 -18.92 24.50 10.72
CA ALA A 3 -17.85 23.70 10.62
C ALA A 3 -17.80 22.98 9.38
N ARG A 4 -18.75 22.83 8.71
CA ARG A 4 -18.66 22.21 7.58
C ARG A 4 -18.26 23.04 6.57
N SER A 5 -18.38 24.14 6.73
CA SER A 5 -18.03 24.98 5.68
C SER A 5 -16.57 25.03 5.42
N GLU A 6 -15.76 24.83 6.41
CA GLU A 6 -14.42 24.86 6.11
C GLU A 6 -14.05 23.70 5.31
N ALA A 7 -14.73 22.64 5.39
CA ALA A 7 -14.41 21.52 4.55
C ALA A 7 -14.67 21.85 3.10
N SER A 8 -15.55 22.78 2.83
CA SER A 8 -15.87 23.05 1.45
C SER A 8 -14.88 23.93 0.78
N THR A 9 -13.91 24.45 1.49
CA THR A 9 -12.96 25.33 0.88
C THR A 9 -11.75 24.57 0.39
N GLY A 10 -11.97 23.55 -0.41
CA GLY A 10 -10.90 22.77 -0.92
C GLY A 10 -10.86 21.43 -0.25
N MET A 11 -9.69 20.87 -0.13
CA MET A 11 -9.57 19.55 0.45
C MET A 11 -9.83 19.58 1.93
N SER A 12 -10.52 18.55 2.41
CA SER A 12 -10.69 18.38 3.84
C SER A 12 -9.35 18.03 4.46
N GLU A 13 -9.30 18.12 5.77
CA GLU A 13 -8.09 17.77 6.46
C GLU A 13 -7.71 16.33 6.21
N ARG A 14 -8.70 15.44 6.14
CA ARG A 14 -8.42 14.06 5.86
C ARG A 14 -7.82 13.88 4.48
N GLN A 15 -8.31 14.61 3.49
CA GLN A 15 -7.78 14.49 2.15
C GLN A 15 -6.36 15.01 2.07
N ARG A 16 -6.07 16.07 2.81
CA ARG A 16 -4.72 16.57 2.83
C ARG A 16 -3.77 15.59 3.47
N ALA A 17 -4.18 14.97 4.56
CA ALA A 17 -3.34 13.98 5.20
C ALA A 17 -3.08 12.80 4.27
N ASN A 18 -4.10 12.35 3.54
CA ASN A 18 -3.91 11.25 2.62
C ASN A 18 -2.96 11.59 1.50
N GLN A 19 -2.93 12.84 1.10
CA GLN A 19 -2.02 13.24 0.02
C GLN A 19 -0.62 13.50 0.50
N SER A 20 -0.47 13.99 1.73
CA SER A 20 0.85 14.31 2.23
C SER A 20 1.52 13.12 2.89
N GLU A 21 0.76 12.09 3.23
CA GLU A 21 1.30 10.92 3.88
C GLU A 21 1.21 9.76 2.93
N ALA A 22 2.34 9.18 2.63
CA ALA A 22 2.39 8.06 1.71
C ALA A 22 2.64 6.78 2.50
N VAL A 23 2.17 5.68 1.95
CA VAL A 23 2.52 4.37 2.47
C VAL A 23 3.43 3.73 1.45
N TYR A 24 4.62 3.38 1.89
CA TYR A 24 5.62 2.74 1.04
C TYR A 24 5.53 1.24 1.24
N ASN A 25 5.91 0.49 0.23
CA ASN A 25 5.79 -0.96 0.34
C ASN A 25 6.94 -1.67 -0.36
N ARG A 26 7.13 -2.93 0.02
CA ARG A 26 8.11 -3.82 -0.59
C ARG A 26 7.45 -4.97 -1.30
N ILE A 27 6.20 -4.79 -1.75
CA ILE A 27 5.45 -5.90 -2.35
C ILE A 27 6.17 -6.44 -3.57
N ALA A 28 6.59 -5.55 -4.46
CA ALA A 28 7.26 -5.99 -5.69
C ALA A 28 8.56 -6.73 -5.37
N MET A 29 9.33 -6.22 -4.42
CA MET A 29 10.58 -6.86 -4.04
C MET A 29 10.34 -8.26 -3.49
N LEU A 30 9.38 -8.35 -2.55
CA LEU A 30 9.08 -9.65 -1.95
C LEU A 30 8.54 -10.63 -2.99
N ARG A 31 7.72 -10.14 -3.90
CA ARG A 31 7.15 -10.97 -4.94
C ARG A 31 8.26 -11.52 -5.85
N VAL A 32 9.15 -10.64 -6.28
CA VAL A 32 10.23 -11.03 -7.17
C VAL A 32 11.17 -12.01 -6.48
N GLU A 33 11.46 -11.77 -5.20
CA GLU A 33 12.31 -12.68 -4.45
C GLU A 33 11.74 -14.09 -4.42
N ARG A 34 10.43 -14.20 -4.41
CA ARG A 34 9.78 -15.50 -4.37
C ARG A 34 9.50 -16.07 -5.75
N GLY A 35 9.91 -15.34 -6.79
CA GLY A 35 9.77 -15.85 -8.14
C GLY A 35 8.34 -15.97 -8.62
N ILE A 36 7.43 -15.14 -8.12
CA ILE A 36 6.04 -15.22 -8.53
C ILE A 36 5.64 -13.97 -9.31
N SER A 37 4.66 -14.15 -10.20
CA SER A 37 4.16 -13.06 -11.01
C SER A 37 3.10 -12.28 -10.25
N ARG A 38 2.77 -11.10 -10.77
CA ARG A 38 1.65 -10.34 -10.22
C ARG A 38 0.37 -11.13 -10.29
N ARG A 39 0.17 -11.87 -11.37
CA ARG A 39 -1.04 -12.67 -11.53
C ARG A 39 -1.11 -13.77 -10.48
N GLN A 40 0.01 -14.40 -10.21
CA GLN A 40 0.03 -15.44 -9.18
C GLN A 40 -0.26 -14.85 -7.80
N LEU A 41 0.30 -13.68 -7.50
CA LEU A 41 0.02 -13.04 -6.23
C LEU A 41 -1.45 -12.63 -6.15
N ALA A 42 -1.99 -12.08 -7.23
CA ALA A 42 -3.38 -11.68 -7.26
C ALA A 42 -4.30 -12.87 -7.01
N ASP A 43 -4.01 -14.01 -7.64
CA ASP A 43 -4.80 -15.21 -7.44
C ASP A 43 -4.79 -15.65 -5.97
N ALA A 44 -3.62 -15.58 -5.35
CA ALA A 44 -3.50 -15.97 -3.95
C ALA A 44 -4.28 -15.05 -3.03
N LEU A 45 -4.36 -13.77 -3.39
CA LEU A 45 -5.07 -12.79 -2.57
C LEU A 45 -6.54 -12.66 -2.92
N GLY A 46 -6.95 -13.22 -4.06
CA GLY A 46 -8.33 -13.10 -4.48
C GLY A 46 -8.67 -11.74 -5.06
N VAL A 47 -7.72 -11.07 -5.68
CA VAL A 47 -7.93 -9.76 -6.28
C VAL A 47 -7.52 -9.81 -7.74
N HIS A 48 -7.89 -8.77 -8.49
CA HIS A 48 -7.49 -8.69 -9.89
C HIS A 48 -6.00 -8.35 -9.97
N TYR A 49 -5.33 -8.86 -11.00
CA TYR A 49 -3.88 -8.65 -11.09
C TYR A 49 -3.52 -7.18 -11.25
N GLN A 50 -4.41 -6.37 -11.82
CA GLN A 50 -4.14 -4.94 -11.93
C GLN A 50 -4.09 -4.29 -10.54
N THR A 51 -4.86 -4.84 -9.59
CA THR A 51 -4.81 -4.33 -8.22
C THR A 51 -3.41 -4.49 -7.63
N VAL A 52 -2.77 -5.61 -7.92
CA VAL A 52 -1.40 -5.81 -7.44
C VAL A 52 -0.48 -4.74 -8.02
N GLY A 53 -0.62 -4.43 -9.30
CA GLY A 53 0.18 -3.38 -9.92
C GLY A 53 -0.03 -2.03 -9.25
N TYR A 54 -1.27 -1.67 -8.97
CA TYR A 54 -1.57 -0.41 -8.29
C TYR A 54 -0.96 -0.39 -6.90
N LEU A 55 -1.06 -1.50 -6.18
CA LEU A 55 -0.48 -1.58 -4.85
C LEU A 55 1.03 -1.40 -4.90
N GLU A 56 1.68 -2.10 -5.82
CA GLU A 56 3.14 -2.05 -5.91
C GLU A 56 3.63 -0.66 -6.21
N ARG A 57 2.89 0.10 -7.02
CA ARG A 57 3.28 1.46 -7.36
C ARG A 57 2.87 2.48 -6.31
N GLY A 58 2.17 2.04 -5.27
CA GLY A 58 1.75 2.95 -4.23
C GLY A 58 0.64 3.89 -4.65
N GLU A 59 -0.14 3.50 -5.66
CA GLU A 59 -1.19 4.36 -6.18
C GLU A 59 -2.40 4.41 -5.24
N PHE A 60 -2.52 3.44 -4.37
CA PHE A 60 -3.48 3.54 -3.27
C PHE A 60 -2.99 2.64 -2.15
N ALA A 61 -3.45 2.95 -0.94
CA ALA A 61 -3.11 2.15 0.22
C ALA A 61 -4.14 1.02 0.34
N PRO A 62 -3.69 -0.18 0.68
CA PRO A 62 -4.63 -1.30 0.84
C PRO A 62 -5.44 -1.12 2.11
N SER A 63 -6.56 -1.84 2.18
CA SER A 63 -7.28 -1.95 3.43
C SER A 63 -6.38 -2.69 4.44
N LEU A 64 -6.69 -2.51 5.71
CA LEU A 64 -5.94 -3.24 6.72
C LEU A 64 -6.04 -4.74 6.50
N TYR A 65 -7.22 -5.21 6.11
CA TYR A 65 -7.41 -6.63 5.86
C TYR A 65 -6.46 -7.12 4.77
N LEU A 66 -6.39 -6.39 3.66
CA LEU A 66 -5.52 -6.81 2.55
C LEU A 66 -4.06 -6.71 2.95
N ALA A 67 -3.70 -5.69 3.73
CA ALA A 67 -2.32 -5.55 4.20
C ALA A 67 -1.91 -6.73 5.06
N LEU A 68 -2.80 -7.15 5.94
CA LEU A 68 -2.51 -8.31 6.80
C LEU A 68 -2.43 -9.59 5.99
N ARG A 69 -3.28 -9.72 4.96
CA ARG A 69 -3.21 -10.88 4.09
C ARG A 69 -1.92 -10.93 3.30
N LEU A 70 -1.44 -9.78 2.84
CA LEU A 70 -0.15 -9.73 2.16
C LEU A 70 0.98 -10.15 3.07
N ALA A 71 0.98 -9.63 4.30
CA ALA A 71 2.03 -9.99 5.25
C ALA A 71 1.99 -11.49 5.54
N LYS A 72 0.80 -12.05 5.69
CA LYS A 72 0.68 -13.47 5.95
C LYS A 72 1.15 -14.29 4.76
N PHE A 73 0.81 -13.84 3.55
CA PHE A 73 1.23 -14.56 2.34
C PHE A 73 2.74 -14.62 2.26
N PHE A 74 3.41 -13.50 2.53
CA PHE A 74 4.87 -13.46 2.47
C PHE A 74 5.51 -13.99 3.75
N ASP A 75 4.71 -14.26 4.78
CA ASP A 75 5.18 -14.81 6.06
C ASP A 75 6.18 -13.88 6.72
N VAL A 76 5.84 -12.61 6.77
CA VAL A 76 6.65 -11.59 7.42
C VAL A 76 5.72 -10.66 8.18
N PRO A 77 6.25 -9.91 9.17
CA PRO A 77 5.44 -8.90 9.82
C PRO A 77 4.97 -7.85 8.82
N VAL A 78 3.80 -7.26 9.10
CA VAL A 78 3.25 -6.27 8.17
C VAL A 78 4.19 -5.07 8.02
N GLU A 79 4.96 -4.76 9.03
CA GLU A 79 5.92 -3.66 8.98
C GLU A 79 7.07 -3.93 8.03
N VAL A 80 7.29 -5.17 7.66
CA VAL A 80 8.30 -5.48 6.65
C VAL A 80 7.74 -5.15 5.26
N VAL A 81 6.44 -5.29 5.08
CA VAL A 81 5.80 -5.06 3.79
C VAL A 81 5.52 -3.57 3.58
N PHE A 82 5.06 -2.89 4.62
CA PHE A 82 4.58 -1.50 4.51
C PHE A 82 5.26 -0.61 5.53
N SER A 83 5.44 0.66 5.14
CA SER A 83 6.01 1.64 6.04
C SER A 83 5.45 3.01 5.69
N THR A 84 5.38 3.88 6.69
CA THR A 84 5.03 5.28 6.46
C THR A 84 6.24 6.11 6.10
N GLU A 85 7.43 5.50 6.06
CA GLU A 85 8.64 6.16 5.67
C GLU A 85 9.31 5.37 4.56
N PRO A 86 10.07 6.03 3.70
CA PRO A 86 10.75 5.29 2.62
C PRO A 86 11.67 4.23 3.20
N PHE A 87 11.70 3.08 2.53
CA PHE A 87 12.62 2.04 2.92
C PHE A 87 14.03 2.42 2.53
N PRO A 88 15.04 2.07 3.34
CA PRO A 88 16.42 2.34 2.97
C PRO A 88 16.77 1.60 1.68
N ARG A 89 17.60 2.25 0.87
CA ARG A 89 18.09 1.60 -0.32
C ARG A 89 19.29 0.76 0.03
N LEU A 90 19.32 -0.46 -0.52
CA LEU A 90 20.47 -1.31 -0.32
C LEU A 90 21.63 -0.73 -1.10
N GLY A 91 22.79 -0.66 -0.46
CA GLY A 91 23.98 -0.19 -1.12
C GLY A 91 24.08 1.31 -1.25
N SER A 92 23.24 2.05 -0.61
CA SER A 92 23.29 3.52 -0.69
C SER A 92 23.90 4.13 0.54
#